data_d26762a4c0b10ddba0ddaf053b0e73b5
#
_entry.id   d26762a4c0b10ddba0ddaf053b0e73b5
#
_cell.length_a   1.000
_cell.length_b   1.000
_cell.length_c   1.000
_cell.angle_alpha   90.00
_cell.angle_beta   90.00
_cell.angle_gamma   90.00
#
_symmetry.space_group_name_H-M   'P 1'
#
loop_
_entity.id
_entity.type
_entity.pdbx_description
1 polymer ?
#
loop_
_entity_poly.entity_id
_entity_poly.type
_entity_poly.pdbx_seq_one_letter_code
_entity_poly.pdbx_strand_id
1 'polypeptide(L)'
;MHNENTAVDVNSLVKEIKQSFRLFMNGVASQSMRDKGLAYKINWGIPLPRLRDMASRYEPSAALAIALWQSDVRECKLLAMMLMPADACDETTAKQWMADCANQEMAEMLAFHLLQKLPFAAQLVATLLPTAEGVQLLCLFQLL
;
A
#
# COMPACT_ATOMS: atom_id res chain seq x y z
N MET A 1 14.90 -0.68 24.99
CA MET A 1 15.68 -1.80 24.41
C MET A 1 14.98 -2.40 23.19
N HIS A 2 13.72 -2.79 23.33
CA HIS A 2 12.97 -3.34 22.20
C HIS A 2 12.72 -2.37 21.05
N ASN A 3 12.55 -1.06 21.35
CA ASN A 3 12.24 -0.06 20.33
C ASN A 3 13.38 0.19 19.36
N GLU A 4 14.61 0.23 19.83
CA GLU A 4 15.79 0.41 18.98
C GLU A 4 15.99 -0.79 18.06
N ASN A 5 15.86 -2.00 18.61
CA ASN A 5 15.96 -3.23 17.83
C ASN A 5 14.86 -3.33 16.79
N THR A 6 13.63 -2.90 17.14
CA THR A 6 12.50 -2.88 16.22
C THR A 6 12.75 -1.94 15.02
N ALA A 7 13.31 -0.74 15.28
CA ALA A 7 13.62 0.21 14.22
C ALA A 7 14.71 -0.33 13.26
N VAL A 8 15.74 -0.96 13.79
CA VAL A 8 16.79 -1.59 12.98
C VAL A 8 16.21 -2.75 12.18
N ASP A 9 15.38 -3.58 12.81
CA ASP A 9 14.72 -4.70 12.13
C ASP A 9 13.82 -4.23 10.99
N VAL A 10 13.04 -3.16 11.20
CA VAL A 10 12.17 -2.59 10.17
C VAL A 10 12.98 -2.14 8.96
N ASN A 11 14.05 -1.38 9.18
CA ASN A 11 14.91 -0.94 8.09
C ASN A 11 15.56 -2.09 7.35
N SER A 12 16.00 -3.11 8.07
CA SER A 12 16.58 -4.32 7.49
C SER A 12 15.54 -5.09 6.68
N LEU A 13 14.31 -5.20 7.16
CA LEU A 13 13.23 -5.87 6.46
C LEU A 13 12.86 -5.13 5.16
N VAL A 14 12.78 -3.82 5.19
CA VAL A 14 12.50 -3.01 3.98
C VAL A 14 13.58 -3.25 2.94
N LYS A 15 14.84 -3.24 3.36
CA LYS A 15 15.98 -3.49 2.46
C LYS A 15 15.92 -4.89 1.87
N GLU A 16 15.65 -5.89 2.69
CA GLU A 16 15.49 -7.28 2.24
C GLU A 16 14.37 -7.42 1.24
N ILE A 17 13.22 -6.81 1.51
CA ILE A 17 12.07 -6.83 0.62
C ILE A 17 12.43 -6.20 -0.73
N LYS A 18 13.04 -5.01 -0.72
CA LYS A 18 13.45 -4.34 -1.95
C LYS A 18 14.45 -5.17 -2.76
N GLN A 19 15.40 -5.82 -2.09
CA GLN A 19 16.36 -6.67 -2.77
C GLN A 19 15.67 -7.87 -3.43
N SER A 20 14.65 -8.43 -2.81
CA SER A 20 13.93 -9.59 -3.34
C SER A 20 13.12 -9.25 -4.62
N PHE A 21 12.80 -7.98 -4.85
CA PHE A 21 12.05 -7.58 -6.04
C PHE A 21 12.77 -7.95 -7.34
N ARG A 22 14.09 -7.95 -7.34
CA ARG A 22 14.88 -8.30 -8.52
C ARG A 22 14.62 -9.73 -8.99
N LEU A 23 14.24 -10.63 -8.08
CA LEU A 23 13.96 -12.03 -8.39
C LEU A 23 12.64 -12.21 -9.14
N PHE A 24 11.73 -11.26 -9.02
CA PHE A 24 10.36 -11.39 -9.51
C PHE A 24 9.95 -10.27 -10.47
N MET A 25 10.88 -9.40 -10.84
CA MET A 25 10.59 -8.26 -11.72
C MET A 25 10.12 -8.73 -13.09
N ASN A 26 9.21 -7.94 -13.68
CA ASN A 26 8.67 -8.19 -15.01
C ASN A 26 8.59 -6.87 -15.78
N GLY A 27 9.58 -6.66 -16.64
CA GLY A 27 9.69 -5.43 -17.43
C GLY A 27 8.54 -5.26 -18.44
N VAL A 28 8.03 -6.35 -18.99
CA VAL A 28 6.88 -6.32 -19.91
C VAL A 28 5.64 -5.84 -19.17
N ALA A 29 5.38 -6.38 -17.98
CA ALA A 29 4.23 -5.97 -17.18
C ALA A 29 4.34 -4.51 -16.75
N SER A 30 5.51 -4.04 -16.32
CA SER A 30 5.69 -2.65 -15.90
C SER A 30 5.52 -1.69 -17.09
N GLN A 31 5.98 -2.06 -18.28
CA GLN A 31 5.77 -1.26 -19.48
C GLN A 31 4.29 -1.22 -19.86
N SER A 32 3.58 -2.34 -19.76
CA SER A 32 2.15 -2.40 -20.02
C SER A 32 1.37 -1.47 -19.09
N MET A 33 1.75 -1.40 -17.82
CA MET A 33 1.12 -0.48 -16.86
C MET A 33 1.35 0.97 -17.24
N ARG A 34 2.57 1.32 -17.67
CA ARG A 34 2.87 2.68 -18.13
C ARG A 34 2.05 3.03 -19.37
N ASP A 35 1.91 2.10 -20.30
CA ASP A 35 1.12 2.29 -21.53
C ASP A 35 -0.37 2.51 -21.23
N LYS A 36 -0.85 1.96 -20.12
CA LYS A 36 -2.24 2.14 -19.65
C LYS A 36 -2.42 3.37 -18.74
N GLY A 37 -1.38 4.19 -18.58
CA GLY A 37 -1.43 5.41 -17.79
C GLY A 37 -1.19 5.22 -16.29
N LEU A 38 -0.76 4.04 -15.86
CA LEU A 38 -0.40 3.80 -14.46
C LEU A 38 1.07 4.20 -14.25
N ALA A 39 1.29 5.45 -13.91
CA ALA A 39 2.63 6.00 -13.72
C ALA A 39 3.08 5.80 -12.27
N TYR A 40 4.31 5.32 -12.12
CA TYR A 40 5.02 5.20 -10.84
C TYR A 40 6.46 5.66 -11.05
N LYS A 41 7.11 6.16 -10.01
CA LYS A 41 8.54 6.46 -10.09
C LYS A 41 9.34 5.20 -10.32
N ILE A 42 9.06 4.15 -9.55
CA ILE A 42 9.69 2.84 -9.69
C ILE A 42 8.61 1.76 -9.70
N ASN A 43 8.65 0.92 -10.74
CA ASN A 43 7.68 -0.15 -10.92
C ASN A 43 8.40 -1.38 -11.48
N TRP A 44 8.48 -2.42 -10.67
CA TRP A 44 9.11 -3.69 -11.04
C TRP A 44 8.18 -4.63 -11.82
N GLY A 45 6.89 -4.32 -11.85
CA GLY A 45 5.90 -5.12 -12.57
C GLY A 45 5.60 -6.47 -11.92
N ILE A 46 5.77 -6.58 -10.60
CA ILE A 46 5.52 -7.84 -9.89
C ILE A 46 4.01 -8.08 -9.80
N PRO A 47 3.52 -9.26 -10.21
CA PRO A 47 2.09 -9.57 -10.14
C PRO A 47 1.57 -9.62 -8.70
N LEU A 48 0.30 -9.24 -8.50
CA LEU A 48 -0.34 -9.24 -7.18
C LEU A 48 -0.25 -10.58 -6.45
N PRO A 49 -0.49 -11.75 -7.10
CA PRO A 49 -0.36 -13.03 -6.40
C PRO A 49 1.03 -13.24 -5.81
N ARG A 50 2.07 -12.78 -6.49
CA ARG A 50 3.45 -12.87 -5.99
C ARG A 50 3.66 -11.95 -4.80
N LEU A 51 3.11 -10.74 -4.85
CA LEU A 51 3.18 -9.80 -3.73
C LEU A 51 2.44 -10.33 -2.50
N ARG A 52 1.28 -10.96 -2.70
CA ARG A 52 0.55 -11.60 -1.60
C ARG A 52 1.38 -12.71 -0.95
N ASP A 53 2.04 -13.52 -1.77
CA ASP A 53 2.93 -14.57 -1.28
C ASP A 53 4.08 -13.98 -0.46
N MET A 54 4.70 -12.91 -0.95
CA MET A 54 5.76 -12.20 -0.23
C MET A 54 5.24 -11.65 1.11
N ALA A 55 4.08 -11.00 1.10
CA ALA A 55 3.49 -10.46 2.31
C ALA A 55 3.21 -11.54 3.36
N SER A 56 2.79 -12.73 2.92
CA SER A 56 2.48 -13.83 3.83
C SER A 56 3.67 -14.34 4.63
N ARG A 57 4.88 -13.98 4.23
CA ARG A 57 6.13 -14.39 4.90
C ARG A 57 6.53 -13.45 6.02
N TYR A 58 5.81 -12.36 6.21
CA TYR A 58 6.11 -11.37 7.24
C TYR A 58 4.94 -11.25 8.20
N GLU A 59 5.25 -11.00 9.47
CA GLU A 59 4.21 -10.67 10.46
C GLU A 59 3.60 -9.31 10.12
N PRO A 60 2.27 -9.18 10.13
CA PRO A 60 1.64 -7.87 9.97
C PRO A 60 2.17 -6.89 11.01
N SER A 61 2.59 -5.71 10.56
CA SER A 61 3.25 -4.73 11.40
C SER A 61 2.98 -3.33 10.90
N ALA A 62 2.45 -2.47 11.77
CA ALA A 62 2.25 -1.07 11.45
C ALA A 62 3.57 -0.37 11.15
N ALA A 63 4.61 -0.64 11.93
CA ALA A 63 5.92 -0.02 11.72
C ALA A 63 6.51 -0.39 10.35
N LEU A 64 6.44 -1.66 9.98
CA LEU A 64 6.92 -2.13 8.67
C LEU A 64 6.08 -1.53 7.54
N ALA A 65 4.76 -1.53 7.68
CA ALA A 65 3.85 -0.98 6.68
C ALA A 65 4.10 0.51 6.44
N ILE A 66 4.25 1.29 7.51
CA ILE A 66 4.52 2.72 7.41
C ILE A 66 5.86 2.96 6.71
N ALA A 67 6.89 2.19 7.04
CA ALA A 67 8.20 2.32 6.40
C ALA A 67 8.14 1.98 4.90
N LEU A 68 7.41 0.93 4.53
CA LEU A 68 7.20 0.57 3.13
C LEU A 68 6.42 1.63 2.36
N TRP A 69 5.40 2.24 3.00
CA TRP A 69 4.60 3.28 2.37
C TRP A 69 5.40 4.54 2.02
N GLN A 70 6.49 4.81 2.74
CA GLN A 70 7.36 5.95 2.46
C GLN A 70 8.13 5.81 1.15
N SER A 71 8.20 4.60 0.60
CA SER A 71 8.94 4.35 -0.63
C SER A 71 8.12 4.69 -1.87
N ASP A 72 8.79 5.24 -2.89
CA ASP A 72 8.18 5.53 -4.19
C ASP A 72 8.02 4.28 -5.08
N VAL A 73 8.42 3.12 -4.59
CA VAL A 73 8.30 1.86 -5.31
C VAL A 73 6.85 1.34 -5.22
N ARG A 74 6.23 1.08 -6.36
CA ARG A 74 4.85 0.54 -6.43
C ARG A 74 4.67 -0.66 -5.51
N GLU A 75 5.56 -1.63 -5.62
CA GLU A 75 5.47 -2.88 -4.86
C GLU A 75 5.57 -2.67 -3.36
N CYS A 76 6.38 -1.70 -2.92
CA CYS A 76 6.46 -1.35 -1.49
C CYS A 76 5.12 -0.83 -0.96
N LYS A 77 4.45 0.03 -1.72
CA LYS A 77 3.14 0.56 -1.31
C LYS A 77 2.08 -0.54 -1.27
N LEU A 78 2.08 -1.44 -2.24
CA LEU A 78 1.14 -2.57 -2.25
C LEU A 78 1.38 -3.50 -1.06
N LEU A 79 2.64 -3.81 -0.74
CA LEU A 79 2.98 -4.61 0.44
C LEU A 79 2.58 -3.89 1.74
N ALA A 80 2.74 -2.57 1.79
CA ALA A 80 2.31 -1.79 2.96
C ALA A 80 0.82 -1.97 3.24
N MET A 81 -0.01 -1.92 2.21
CA MET A 81 -1.46 -2.13 2.35
C MET A 81 -1.78 -3.52 2.89
N MET A 82 -1.02 -4.53 2.48
CA MET A 82 -1.23 -5.92 2.88
C MET A 82 -0.73 -6.20 4.30
N LEU A 83 0.28 -5.47 4.75
CA LEU A 83 0.95 -5.70 6.04
C LEU A 83 0.44 -4.79 7.16
N MET A 84 -0.28 -3.71 6.85
CA MET A 84 -0.85 -2.83 7.86
C MET A 84 -2.01 -3.54 8.57
N PRO A 85 -1.90 -3.78 9.89
CA PRO A 85 -3.04 -4.31 10.65
C PRO A 85 -4.18 -3.27 10.69
N ALA A 86 -5.40 -3.72 10.41
CA ALA A 86 -6.55 -2.82 10.40
C ALA A 86 -6.79 -2.17 11.77
N ASP A 87 -6.54 -2.88 12.84
CA ASP A 87 -6.70 -2.37 14.21
C ASP A 87 -5.60 -1.38 14.63
N ALA A 88 -4.49 -1.33 13.89
CA ALA A 88 -3.39 -0.40 14.13
C ALA A 88 -3.41 0.82 13.21
N CYS A 89 -4.32 0.86 12.23
CA CYS A 89 -4.44 1.96 11.28
C CYS A 89 -5.46 2.97 11.79
N ASP A 90 -4.99 4.15 12.20
CA ASP A 90 -5.89 5.21 12.67
C ASP A 90 -6.47 6.01 11.51
N GLU A 91 -7.42 6.91 11.83
CA GLU A 91 -8.09 7.72 10.84
C GLU A 91 -7.12 8.65 10.10
N THR A 92 -6.15 9.23 10.82
CA THR A 92 -5.15 10.12 10.23
C THR A 92 -4.30 9.38 9.20
N THR A 93 -3.83 8.18 9.52
CA THR A 93 -3.05 7.35 8.61
C THR A 93 -3.88 6.96 7.38
N ALA A 94 -5.12 6.54 7.58
CA ALA A 94 -6.00 6.16 6.49
C ALA A 94 -6.21 7.31 5.51
N LYS A 95 -6.51 8.50 6.01
CA LYS A 95 -6.69 9.70 5.18
C LYS A 95 -5.40 10.08 4.44
N GLN A 96 -4.25 9.97 5.12
CA GLN A 96 -2.96 10.28 4.49
C GLN A 96 -2.67 9.31 3.36
N TRP A 97 -2.88 8.02 3.58
CA TRP A 97 -2.63 7.02 2.55
C TRP A 97 -3.57 7.19 1.36
N MET A 98 -4.83 7.55 1.60
CA MET A 98 -5.76 7.90 0.52
C MET A 98 -5.24 9.08 -0.29
N ALA A 99 -4.76 10.13 0.37
CA ALA A 99 -4.23 11.32 -0.29
C ALA A 99 -2.95 11.01 -1.09
N ASP A 100 -2.16 10.04 -0.64
CA ASP A 100 -0.92 9.65 -1.31
C ASP A 100 -1.15 8.77 -2.55
N CYS A 101 -2.35 8.23 -2.74
CA CYS A 101 -2.65 7.41 -3.92
C CYS A 101 -2.55 8.24 -5.19
N ALA A 102 -1.64 7.85 -6.08
CA ALA A 102 -1.35 8.62 -7.30
C ALA A 102 -2.19 8.18 -8.50
N ASN A 103 -2.84 7.02 -8.43
CA ASN A 103 -3.57 6.47 -9.57
C ASN A 103 -4.68 5.50 -9.12
N GLN A 104 -5.45 5.02 -10.10
CA GLN A 104 -6.59 4.13 -9.87
C GLN A 104 -6.18 2.82 -9.21
N GLU A 105 -5.09 2.20 -9.63
CA GLU A 105 -4.62 0.94 -9.05
C GLU A 105 -4.39 1.10 -7.54
N MET A 106 -3.68 2.14 -7.13
CA MET A 106 -3.41 2.41 -5.72
C MET A 106 -4.70 2.61 -4.93
N ALA A 107 -5.63 3.39 -5.49
CA ALA A 107 -6.91 3.65 -4.84
C ALA A 107 -7.72 2.38 -4.63
N GLU A 108 -7.84 1.57 -5.66
CA GLU A 108 -8.61 0.32 -5.59
C GLU A 108 -7.96 -0.69 -4.66
N MET A 109 -6.64 -0.82 -4.71
CA MET A 109 -5.90 -1.75 -3.86
C MET A 109 -5.91 -1.33 -2.40
N LEU A 110 -5.79 -0.03 -2.12
CA LEU A 110 -5.89 0.49 -0.76
C LEU A 110 -7.27 0.20 -0.16
N ALA A 111 -8.33 0.46 -0.92
CA ALA A 111 -9.69 0.16 -0.47
C ALA A 111 -9.87 -1.34 -0.20
N PHE A 112 -9.42 -2.18 -1.12
CA PHE A 112 -9.58 -3.63 -1.03
C PHE A 112 -8.78 -4.26 0.11
N HIS A 113 -7.49 -3.90 0.22
CA HIS A 113 -6.60 -4.55 1.18
C HIS A 113 -6.68 -3.98 2.58
N LEU A 114 -7.04 -2.73 2.73
CA LEU A 114 -7.00 -2.06 4.04
C LEU A 114 -8.31 -1.36 4.41
N LEU A 115 -8.74 -0.36 3.62
CA LEU A 115 -9.79 0.56 4.08
C LEU A 115 -11.10 -0.15 4.42
N GLN A 116 -11.51 -1.15 3.63
CA GLN A 116 -12.76 -1.88 3.91
C GLN A 116 -12.73 -2.67 5.21
N LYS A 117 -11.55 -2.95 5.74
CA LYS A 117 -11.36 -3.69 6.99
C LYS A 117 -11.34 -2.80 8.22
N LEU A 118 -11.27 -1.48 8.02
CA LEU A 118 -11.21 -0.53 9.13
C LEU A 118 -12.58 -0.45 9.84
N PRO A 119 -12.59 -0.41 11.19
CA PRO A 119 -13.85 -0.30 11.93
C PRO A 119 -14.59 1.00 11.64
N PHE A 120 -13.90 2.05 11.17
CA PHE A 120 -14.49 3.35 10.84
C PHE A 120 -14.63 3.57 9.32
N ALA A 121 -14.64 2.51 8.51
CA ALA A 121 -14.72 2.63 7.04
C ALA A 121 -15.97 3.40 6.59
N ALA A 122 -17.13 3.08 7.15
CA ALA A 122 -18.38 3.78 6.81
C ALA A 122 -18.32 5.26 7.17
N GLN A 123 -17.70 5.59 8.29
CA GLN A 123 -17.52 6.98 8.72
C GLN A 123 -16.59 7.75 7.81
N LEU A 124 -15.52 7.11 7.30
CA LEU A 124 -14.65 7.72 6.30
C LEU A 124 -15.44 8.11 5.05
N VAL A 125 -16.28 7.20 4.54
CA VAL A 125 -17.11 7.48 3.37
C VAL A 125 -18.04 8.67 3.66
N ALA A 126 -18.76 8.63 4.78
CA ALA A 126 -19.71 9.69 5.13
C ALA A 126 -19.03 11.06 5.27
N THR A 127 -17.83 11.09 5.83
CA THR A 127 -17.09 12.34 6.10
C THR A 127 -16.44 12.90 4.83
N LEU A 128 -15.85 12.04 3.99
CA LEU A 128 -15.02 12.48 2.87
C LEU A 128 -15.75 12.55 1.54
N LEU A 129 -16.79 11.75 1.33
CA LEU A 129 -17.49 11.66 0.04
C LEU A 129 -17.98 13.01 -0.48
N PRO A 130 -18.57 13.90 0.35
CA PRO A 130 -19.09 15.19 -0.14
C PRO A 130 -18.03 16.09 -0.80
N THR A 131 -16.75 15.96 -0.41
CA THR A 131 -15.67 16.81 -0.90
C THR A 131 -14.60 16.06 -1.68
N ALA A 132 -14.76 14.73 -1.83
CA ALA A 132 -13.76 13.92 -2.51
C ALA A 132 -13.75 14.17 -4.02
N GLU A 133 -12.55 14.15 -4.60
CA GLU A 133 -12.33 14.34 -6.03
C GLU A 133 -11.29 13.33 -6.53
N GLY A 134 -11.34 13.04 -7.84
CA GLY A 134 -10.32 12.24 -8.51
C GLY A 134 -10.10 10.87 -7.90
N VAL A 135 -8.87 10.53 -7.62
CA VAL A 135 -8.46 9.22 -7.11
C VAL A 135 -9.05 8.92 -5.73
N GLN A 136 -9.20 9.93 -4.87
CA GLN A 136 -9.87 9.76 -3.58
C GLN A 136 -11.30 9.28 -3.74
N LEU A 137 -12.02 9.83 -4.71
CA LEU A 137 -13.40 9.43 -4.99
C LEU A 137 -13.46 7.95 -5.40
N LEU A 138 -12.49 7.48 -6.16
CA LEU A 138 -12.38 6.06 -6.52
C LEU A 138 -12.21 5.17 -5.29
N CYS A 139 -11.35 5.57 -4.33
CA CYS A 139 -11.21 4.86 -3.06
C CYS A 139 -12.55 4.71 -2.35
N LEU A 140 -13.29 5.81 -2.23
CA LEU A 140 -14.54 5.83 -1.48
C LEU A 140 -15.64 5.01 -2.15
N PHE A 141 -15.72 5.04 -3.47
CA PHE A 141 -16.70 4.23 -4.20
C PHE A 141 -16.45 2.73 -4.02
N GLN A 142 -15.21 2.31 -3.89
CA GLN A 142 -14.90 0.90 -3.63
C GLN A 142 -15.39 0.44 -2.24
N LEU A 143 -15.62 1.38 -1.32
CA LEU A 143 -16.10 1.06 0.03
C LEU A 143 -17.64 1.03 0.14
N LEU A 144 -18.33 1.51 -0.87
CA LEU A 144 -19.79 1.47 -0.91
C LEU A 144 -20.29 0.09 -1.30
#